data_fb9515ba2a0b45149344e067ebe734e2
#
_entry.id   fb9515ba2a0b45149344e067ebe734e2
#
_cell.length_a   1.000
_cell.length_b   1.000
_cell.length_c   1.000
_cell.angle_alpha   90.00
_cell.angle_beta   90.00
_cell.angle_gamma   90.00
#
_symmetry.space_group_name_H-M   'P 1'
#
loop_
_entity.id
_entity.type
_entity.pdbx_description
1 polymer ?
#
loop_
_entity_poly.entity_id
_entity_poly.type
_entity_poly.pdbx_seq_one_letter_code
_entity_poly.pdbx_strand_id
1 'polypeptide(L)'
;MNISMYQASVPRFVNILGNLSGILDKAQAHVDAKKIDAAVLPNYRLFPDMLPMITQVQIACDAAKGVVARLAGMEIPVFEDNEKTLADLKARVAKTIAFIKSVNQGQIDGTEDKEIVIKRGDKETRYNGMQFLLGHALPNFYFHVTTTYDILRHNGVEIGKRDYLGNP
;
A
#
# COMPACT_ATOMS: atom_id res chain seq x y z
N MET A 1 -6.03 -6.14 -27.57
CA MET A 1 -6.15 -5.15 -26.45
C MET A 1 -4.94 -5.38 -25.55
N ASN A 2 -4.09 -4.38 -25.37
CA ASN A 2 -2.90 -4.52 -24.52
C ASN A 2 -3.11 -3.66 -23.27
N ILE A 3 -2.81 -4.21 -22.11
CA ILE A 3 -2.80 -3.47 -20.83
C ILE A 3 -1.42 -2.81 -20.74
N SER A 4 -1.38 -1.47 -20.62
CA SER A 4 -0.12 -0.75 -20.47
C SER A 4 0.44 -0.86 -19.04
N MET A 5 1.74 -0.57 -18.89
CA MET A 5 2.40 -0.54 -17.57
C MET A 5 1.72 0.44 -16.61
N TYR A 6 1.26 1.59 -17.12
CA TYR A 6 0.49 2.55 -16.33
C TYR A 6 -0.85 1.98 -15.88
N GLN A 7 -1.62 1.37 -16.80
CA GLN A 7 -2.92 0.76 -16.48
C GLN A 7 -2.79 -0.40 -15.48
N ALA A 8 -1.70 -1.14 -15.53
CA ALA A 8 -1.42 -2.24 -14.61
C ALA A 8 -0.94 -1.77 -13.23
N SER A 9 -0.51 -0.52 -13.07
CA SER A 9 0.11 0.00 -11.85
C SER A 9 -0.69 1.12 -11.19
N VAL A 10 -0.62 2.35 -11.68
CA VAL A 10 -1.13 3.55 -11.02
C VAL A 10 -2.60 3.45 -10.63
N PRO A 11 -3.56 3.13 -11.53
CA PRO A 11 -4.97 3.03 -11.16
C PRO A 11 -5.23 1.91 -10.14
N ARG A 12 -4.45 0.81 -10.19
CA ARG A 12 -4.60 -0.31 -9.24
C ARG A 12 -4.20 0.09 -7.83
N PHE A 13 -3.05 0.74 -7.68
CA PHE A 13 -2.60 1.26 -6.40
C PHE A 13 -3.56 2.32 -5.84
N VAL A 14 -4.01 3.27 -6.67
CA VAL A 14 -4.93 4.33 -6.25
C VAL A 14 -6.26 3.75 -5.77
N ASN A 15 -6.83 2.79 -6.50
CA ASN A 15 -8.10 2.15 -6.12
C ASN A 15 -7.97 1.44 -4.76
N ILE A 16 -7.00 0.55 -4.62
CA ILE A 16 -6.85 -0.24 -3.38
C ILE A 16 -6.44 0.63 -2.18
N LEU A 17 -5.59 1.64 -2.37
CA LEU A 17 -5.28 2.60 -1.30
C LEU A 17 -6.50 3.45 -0.90
N GLY A 18 -7.35 3.81 -1.86
CA GLY A 18 -8.62 4.48 -1.58
C GLY A 18 -9.56 3.60 -0.75
N ASN A 19 -9.66 2.32 -1.10
CA ASN A 19 -10.44 1.34 -0.34
C ASN A 19 -9.86 1.12 1.07
N LEU A 20 -8.52 1.04 1.19
CA LEU A 20 -7.85 0.97 2.49
C LEU A 20 -8.17 2.20 3.36
N SER A 21 -8.22 3.40 2.78
CA SER A 21 -8.63 4.61 3.51
C SER A 21 -10.05 4.47 4.08
N GLY A 22 -11.00 3.95 3.28
CA GLY A 22 -12.37 3.68 3.74
C GLY A 22 -12.44 2.60 4.83
N ILE A 23 -11.59 1.57 4.74
CA ILE A 23 -11.45 0.54 5.78
C ILE A 23 -10.92 1.15 7.08
N LEU A 24 -9.95 2.06 7.01
CA LEU A 24 -9.43 2.77 8.18
C LEU A 24 -10.50 3.70 8.82
N ASP A 25 -11.42 4.29 8.03
CA ASP A 25 -12.57 5.03 8.56
C ASP A 25 -13.50 4.15 9.39
N LYS A 26 -13.81 2.95 8.86
CA LYS A 26 -14.62 1.97 9.61
C LYS A 26 -13.90 1.48 10.87
N ALA A 27 -12.58 1.32 10.82
CA ALA A 27 -11.78 0.98 11.99
C ALA A 27 -11.83 2.08 13.05
N GLN A 28 -11.76 3.35 12.65
CA GLN A 28 -11.90 4.50 13.58
C GLN A 28 -13.29 4.52 14.22
N ALA A 29 -14.34 4.38 13.42
CA ALA A 29 -15.71 4.33 13.94
C ALA A 29 -15.92 3.17 14.94
N HIS A 30 -15.30 2.00 14.69
CA HIS A 30 -15.32 0.87 15.60
C HIS A 30 -14.60 1.17 16.93
N VAL A 31 -13.42 1.79 16.88
CA VAL A 31 -12.65 2.21 18.05
C VAL A 31 -13.47 3.18 18.91
N ASP A 32 -14.08 4.17 18.28
CA ASP A 32 -14.88 5.20 18.96
C ASP A 32 -16.14 4.58 19.62
N ALA A 33 -16.88 3.76 18.88
CA ALA A 33 -18.09 3.12 19.38
C ALA A 33 -17.83 2.14 20.53
N LYS A 34 -16.71 1.43 20.50
CA LYS A 34 -16.32 0.46 21.53
C LYS A 34 -15.48 1.07 22.64
N LYS A 35 -15.11 2.36 22.54
CA LYS A 35 -14.22 3.05 23.49
C LYS A 35 -12.88 2.31 23.66
N ILE A 36 -12.33 1.77 22.57
CA ILE A 36 -11.03 1.11 22.54
C ILE A 36 -9.94 2.18 22.56
N ASP A 37 -8.83 1.92 23.26
CA ASP A 37 -7.67 2.82 23.18
C ASP A 37 -7.16 2.89 21.73
N ALA A 38 -6.93 4.11 21.25
CA ALA A 38 -6.55 4.40 19.87
C ALA A 38 -5.26 3.70 19.41
N ALA A 39 -4.38 3.34 20.36
CA ALA A 39 -3.12 2.65 20.06
C ALA A 39 -3.28 1.13 19.88
N VAL A 40 -4.42 0.54 20.24
CA VAL A 40 -4.58 -0.92 20.25
C VAL A 40 -4.55 -1.46 18.82
N LEU A 41 -5.44 -1.01 17.93
CA LEU A 41 -5.52 -1.55 16.57
C LEU A 41 -4.24 -1.29 15.74
N PRO A 42 -3.62 -0.09 15.77
CA PRO A 42 -2.36 0.15 15.07
C PRO A 42 -1.23 -0.81 15.47
N ASN A 43 -1.17 -1.22 16.73
CA ASN A 43 -0.14 -2.11 17.25
C ASN A 43 -0.49 -3.60 17.20
N TYR A 44 -1.71 -3.95 16.78
CA TYR A 44 -2.14 -5.35 16.73
C TYR A 44 -1.45 -6.09 15.57
N ARG A 45 -1.17 -7.39 15.82
CA ARG A 45 -0.54 -8.31 14.87
C ARG A 45 -1.49 -9.45 14.54
N LEU A 46 -1.47 -9.93 13.31
CA LEU A 46 -2.25 -11.11 12.93
C LEU A 46 -1.71 -12.37 13.61
N PHE A 47 -0.39 -12.46 13.72
CA PHE A 47 0.32 -13.51 14.45
C PHE A 47 1.54 -12.90 15.19
N PRO A 48 2.02 -13.48 16.30
CA PRO A 48 3.05 -12.87 17.14
C PRO A 48 4.35 -12.47 16.43
N ASP A 49 4.78 -13.21 15.41
CA ASP A 49 6.01 -12.93 14.64
C ASP A 49 5.80 -12.04 13.42
N MET A 50 4.54 -11.69 13.09
CA MET A 50 4.21 -10.78 12.00
C MET A 50 4.36 -9.32 12.42
N LEU A 51 4.54 -8.44 11.44
CA LEU A 51 4.59 -6.99 11.66
C LEU A 51 3.21 -6.46 12.11
N PRO A 52 3.16 -5.43 12.98
CA PRO A 52 1.90 -4.82 13.42
C PRO A 52 1.19 -4.10 12.27
N MET A 53 -0.12 -3.85 12.45
CA MET A 53 -0.96 -3.21 11.44
C MET A 53 -0.39 -1.89 10.93
N ILE A 54 0.14 -1.06 11.81
CA ILE A 54 0.76 0.22 11.45
C ILE A 54 1.85 0.03 10.40
N THR A 55 2.74 -0.96 10.61
CA THR A 55 3.83 -1.28 9.68
C THR A 55 3.33 -1.92 8.38
N GLN A 56 2.21 -2.67 8.42
CA GLN A 56 1.59 -3.21 7.20
C GLN A 56 1.14 -2.06 6.28
N VAL A 57 0.48 -1.03 6.83
CA VAL A 57 0.04 0.14 6.06
C VAL A 57 1.23 0.95 5.55
N GLN A 58 2.27 1.15 6.36
CA GLN A 58 3.50 1.85 5.97
C GLN A 58 4.14 1.15 4.76
N ILE A 59 4.35 -0.16 4.83
CA ILE A 59 4.95 -0.94 3.73
C ILE A 59 4.06 -0.95 2.48
N ALA A 60 2.74 -1.04 2.62
CA ALA A 60 1.83 -0.94 1.48
C ALA A 60 1.98 0.40 0.75
N CYS A 61 2.01 1.52 1.50
CA CYS A 61 2.25 2.85 0.95
C CYS A 61 3.63 2.96 0.29
N ASP A 62 4.67 2.44 0.93
CA ASP A 62 6.04 2.49 0.43
C ASP A 62 6.22 1.60 -0.81
N ALA A 63 5.57 0.44 -0.86
CA ALA A 63 5.55 -0.41 -2.05
C ALA A 63 4.93 0.35 -3.23
N ALA A 64 3.74 0.91 -3.06
CA ALA A 64 3.03 1.61 -4.12
C ALA A 64 3.82 2.82 -4.66
N LYS A 65 4.27 3.73 -3.78
CA LYS A 65 5.04 4.92 -4.20
C LYS A 65 6.39 4.53 -4.80
N GLY A 66 7.05 3.52 -4.21
CA GLY A 66 8.37 3.07 -4.65
C GLY A 66 8.35 2.42 -6.02
N VAL A 67 7.27 1.71 -6.37
CA VAL A 67 7.08 1.13 -7.71
C VAL A 67 6.92 2.23 -8.74
N VAL A 68 5.98 3.14 -8.50
CA VAL A 68 5.66 4.23 -9.43
C VAL A 68 6.88 5.12 -9.66
N ALA A 69 7.62 5.49 -8.59
CA ALA A 69 8.83 6.29 -8.72
C ALA A 69 9.93 5.58 -9.53
N ARG A 70 10.18 4.28 -9.28
CA ARG A 70 11.20 3.51 -10.00
C ARG A 70 10.87 3.35 -11.48
N LEU A 71 9.63 3.01 -11.81
CA LEU A 71 9.21 2.92 -13.21
C LEU A 71 9.35 4.27 -13.90
N ALA A 72 8.90 5.35 -13.28
CA ALA A 72 9.01 6.70 -13.82
C ALA A 72 10.45 7.26 -13.85
N GLY A 73 11.42 6.60 -13.22
CA GLY A 73 12.81 7.10 -13.11
C GLY A 73 12.94 8.30 -12.20
N MET A 74 12.06 8.43 -11.23
CA MET A 74 12.04 9.53 -10.26
C MET A 74 12.70 9.10 -8.94
N GLU A 75 13.16 10.09 -8.17
CA GLU A 75 13.54 9.87 -6.79
C GLU A 75 12.34 9.43 -5.95
N ILE A 76 12.55 8.44 -5.07
CA ILE A 76 11.48 7.92 -4.21
C ILE A 76 11.32 8.89 -3.03
N PRO A 77 10.16 9.53 -2.85
CA PRO A 77 9.97 10.42 -1.71
C PRO A 77 10.03 9.66 -0.39
N VAL A 78 10.81 10.20 0.55
CA VAL A 78 10.94 9.65 1.89
C VAL A 78 9.72 10.08 2.71
N PHE A 79 9.02 9.11 3.30
CA PHE A 79 7.98 9.32 4.30
C PHE A 79 8.48 8.73 5.61
N GLU A 80 8.55 9.55 6.66
CA GLU A 80 8.97 9.08 7.98
C GLU A 80 7.91 8.12 8.56
N ASP A 81 8.37 7.06 9.24
CA ASP A 81 7.52 6.06 9.89
C ASP A 81 7.20 6.49 11.33
N ASN A 82 6.48 7.60 11.48
CA ASN A 82 6.17 8.23 12.76
C ASN A 82 4.68 8.21 13.11
N GLU A 83 3.86 7.51 12.32
CA GLU A 83 2.43 7.33 12.58
C GLU A 83 2.21 6.59 13.90
N LYS A 84 1.15 6.97 14.61
CA LYS A 84 0.74 6.37 15.91
C LYS A 84 -0.73 6.01 15.94
N THR A 85 -1.54 6.65 15.11
CA THR A 85 -3.00 6.56 15.11
C THR A 85 -3.54 6.13 13.74
N LEU A 86 -4.81 5.71 13.70
CA LEU A 86 -5.53 5.44 12.44
C LEU A 86 -5.62 6.70 11.56
N ALA A 87 -5.75 7.87 12.17
CA ALA A 87 -5.78 9.15 11.46
C ALA A 87 -4.44 9.45 10.76
N ASP A 88 -3.31 9.18 11.44
CA ASP A 88 -1.98 9.34 10.85
C ASP A 88 -1.79 8.39 9.65
N LEU A 89 -2.22 7.14 9.78
CA LEU A 89 -2.19 6.16 8.70
C LEU A 89 -3.04 6.60 7.50
N LYS A 90 -4.22 7.17 7.74
CA LYS A 90 -5.04 7.77 6.67
C LYS A 90 -4.32 8.92 5.97
N ALA A 91 -3.67 9.80 6.72
CA ALA A 91 -2.90 10.90 6.15
C ALA A 91 -1.76 10.38 5.27
N ARG A 92 -1.05 9.32 5.70
CA ARG A 92 -0.03 8.64 4.90
C ARG A 92 -0.60 8.06 3.61
N VAL A 93 -1.73 7.38 3.67
CA VAL A 93 -2.41 6.84 2.49
C VAL A 93 -2.78 7.97 1.51
N ALA A 94 -3.36 9.06 1.99
CA ALA A 94 -3.72 10.20 1.17
C ALA A 94 -2.50 10.85 0.49
N LYS A 95 -1.40 11.04 1.24
CA LYS A 95 -0.12 11.56 0.73
C LYS A 95 0.45 10.63 -0.35
N THR A 96 0.36 9.31 -0.16
CA THR A 96 0.81 8.30 -1.13
C THR A 96 -0.02 8.39 -2.42
N ILE A 97 -1.35 8.45 -2.31
CA ILE A 97 -2.25 8.59 -3.47
C ILE A 97 -1.93 9.88 -4.25
N ALA A 98 -1.72 11.00 -3.55
CA ALA A 98 -1.37 12.27 -4.18
C ALA A 98 -0.08 12.18 -4.99
N PHE A 99 0.97 11.56 -4.43
CA PHE A 99 2.23 11.33 -5.13
C PHE A 99 2.03 10.43 -6.37
N ILE A 100 1.36 9.28 -6.21
CA ILE A 100 1.14 8.34 -7.32
C ILE A 100 0.37 9.02 -8.47
N LYS A 101 -0.65 9.83 -8.16
CA LYS A 101 -1.44 10.55 -9.15
C LYS A 101 -0.68 11.68 -9.85
N SER A 102 0.43 12.16 -9.29
CA SER A 102 1.27 13.19 -9.92
C SER A 102 2.11 12.63 -11.08
N VAL A 103 2.23 11.30 -11.21
CA VAL A 103 3.02 10.65 -12.25
C VAL A 103 2.16 10.40 -13.48
N ASN A 104 2.61 10.87 -14.63
CA ASN A 104 1.89 10.76 -15.89
C ASN A 104 2.09 9.41 -16.57
N GLN A 105 1.12 9.01 -17.38
CA GLN A 105 1.15 7.76 -18.13
C GLN A 105 2.43 7.63 -18.98
N GLY A 106 2.85 8.68 -19.68
CA GLY A 106 4.05 8.66 -20.52
C GLY A 106 5.36 8.44 -19.77
N GLN A 107 5.38 8.58 -18.42
CA GLN A 107 6.56 8.27 -17.60
C GLN A 107 6.63 6.79 -17.21
N ILE A 108 5.53 6.05 -17.33
CA ILE A 108 5.39 4.66 -16.91
C ILE A 108 5.32 3.70 -18.11
N ASP A 109 4.57 4.06 -19.15
CA ASP A 109 4.43 3.21 -20.34
C ASP A 109 5.76 3.11 -21.09
N GLY A 110 6.06 1.93 -21.63
CA GLY A 110 7.33 1.64 -22.30
C GLY A 110 8.47 1.29 -21.33
N THR A 111 8.19 1.09 -20.04
CA THR A 111 9.20 0.72 -19.03
C THR A 111 9.26 -0.78 -18.75
N GLU A 112 8.66 -1.63 -19.60
CA GLU A 112 8.59 -3.07 -19.45
C GLU A 112 9.97 -3.71 -19.27
N ASP A 113 10.95 -3.26 -20.05
CA ASP A 113 12.33 -3.77 -20.08
C ASP A 113 13.31 -2.93 -19.26
N LYS A 114 12.84 -1.85 -18.60
CA LYS A 114 13.69 -0.99 -17.77
C LYS A 114 14.32 -1.80 -16.63
N GLU A 115 15.64 -1.70 -16.46
CA GLU A 115 16.32 -2.33 -15.32
C GLU A 115 15.90 -1.66 -14.01
N ILE A 116 15.42 -2.48 -13.08
CA ILE A 116 15.06 -2.09 -11.70
C ILE A 116 15.95 -2.87 -10.74
N VAL A 117 16.73 -2.14 -9.95
CA VAL A 117 17.63 -2.71 -8.94
C VAL A 117 17.08 -2.46 -7.55
N ILE A 118 16.87 -3.53 -6.78
CA ILE A 118 16.45 -3.48 -5.38
C ILE A 118 17.61 -3.91 -4.50
N LYS A 119 18.05 -3.03 -3.60
CA LYS A 119 19.08 -3.31 -2.61
C LYS A 119 18.45 -3.51 -1.24
N ARG A 120 18.82 -4.60 -0.56
CA ARG A 120 18.44 -4.89 0.84
C ARG A 120 19.70 -5.34 1.58
N GLY A 121 20.30 -4.43 2.35
CA GLY A 121 21.63 -4.64 2.93
C GLY A 121 22.63 -4.92 1.81
N ASP A 122 23.40 -5.99 1.92
CA ASP A 122 24.42 -6.40 0.94
C ASP A 122 23.83 -7.19 -0.26
N LYS A 123 22.53 -7.47 -0.26
CA LYS A 123 21.89 -8.20 -1.34
C LYS A 123 21.30 -7.25 -2.37
N GLU A 124 21.62 -7.53 -3.64
CA GLU A 124 21.07 -6.81 -4.79
C GLU A 124 20.24 -7.80 -5.64
N THR A 125 19.03 -7.40 -5.99
CA THR A 125 18.16 -8.16 -6.90
C THR A 125 17.80 -7.29 -8.08
N ARG A 126 17.97 -7.81 -9.29
CA ARG A 126 17.69 -7.12 -10.55
C ARG A 126 16.46 -7.71 -11.21
N TYR A 127 15.61 -6.84 -11.74
CA TYR A 127 14.39 -7.16 -12.48
C TYR A 127 14.35 -6.31 -13.75
N ASN A 128 13.61 -6.74 -14.76
CA ASN A 128 13.04 -5.78 -15.70
C ASN A 128 11.76 -5.16 -15.13
N GLY A 129 11.28 -4.06 -15.71
CA GLY A 129 10.14 -3.30 -15.18
C GLY A 129 8.87 -4.14 -15.05
N MET A 130 8.56 -5.00 -16.05
CA MET A 130 7.38 -5.86 -16.01
C MET A 130 7.51 -6.95 -14.93
N GLN A 131 8.64 -7.62 -14.84
CA GLN A 131 8.89 -8.63 -13.79
C GLN A 131 8.82 -8.00 -12.39
N PHE A 132 9.37 -6.80 -12.24
CA PHE A 132 9.29 -6.06 -10.99
C PHE A 132 7.85 -5.74 -10.61
N LEU A 133 7.07 -5.16 -11.54
CA LEU A 133 5.68 -4.78 -11.29
C LEU A 133 4.81 -6.00 -10.95
N LEU A 134 4.79 -7.01 -11.83
CA LEU A 134 3.86 -8.13 -11.73
C LEU A 134 4.32 -9.22 -10.76
N GLY A 135 5.62 -9.52 -10.70
CA GLY A 135 6.17 -10.63 -9.93
C GLY A 135 6.58 -10.27 -8.51
N HIS A 136 6.84 -8.99 -8.23
CA HIS A 136 7.28 -8.55 -6.90
C HIS A 136 6.36 -7.49 -6.29
N ALA A 137 6.15 -6.39 -6.98
CA ALA A 137 5.56 -5.20 -6.40
C ALA A 137 4.07 -5.36 -6.09
N LEU A 138 3.26 -5.80 -7.05
CA LEU A 138 1.83 -6.04 -6.84
C LEU A 138 1.57 -7.12 -5.79
N PRO A 139 2.21 -8.32 -5.84
CA PRO A 139 2.04 -9.31 -4.78
C PRO A 139 2.39 -8.79 -3.39
N ASN A 140 3.52 -8.06 -3.26
CA ASN A 140 3.94 -7.47 -1.99
C ASN A 140 2.94 -6.42 -1.48
N PHE A 141 2.48 -5.54 -2.35
CA PHE A 141 1.47 -4.53 -2.02
C PHE A 141 0.16 -5.16 -1.54
N TYR A 142 -0.39 -6.10 -2.31
CA TYR A 142 -1.64 -6.78 -1.94
C TYR A 142 -1.50 -7.59 -0.65
N PHE A 143 -0.35 -8.23 -0.42
CA PHE A 143 -0.09 -8.94 0.83
C PHE A 143 -0.25 -8.01 2.04
N HIS A 144 0.38 -6.84 2.03
CA HIS A 144 0.33 -5.90 3.16
C HIS A 144 -1.04 -5.27 3.35
N VAL A 145 -1.76 -4.93 2.27
CA VAL A 145 -3.14 -4.42 2.36
C VAL A 145 -4.09 -5.51 2.86
N THR A 146 -3.97 -6.75 2.38
CA THR A 146 -4.78 -7.88 2.83
C THR A 146 -4.51 -8.20 4.31
N THR A 147 -3.25 -8.21 4.72
CA THR A 147 -2.89 -8.42 6.14
C THR A 147 -3.47 -7.33 7.03
N THR A 148 -3.48 -6.07 6.59
CA THR A 148 -4.17 -4.97 7.31
C THR A 148 -5.65 -5.26 7.45
N TYR A 149 -6.32 -5.64 6.36
CA TYR A 149 -7.73 -6.03 6.38
C TYR A 149 -7.98 -7.19 7.35
N ASP A 150 -7.16 -8.24 7.31
CA ASP A 150 -7.30 -9.42 8.15
C ASP A 150 -7.15 -9.09 9.64
N ILE A 151 -6.16 -8.24 10.00
CA ILE A 151 -5.99 -7.75 11.37
C ILE A 151 -7.26 -7.02 11.84
N LEU A 152 -7.78 -6.10 11.06
CA LEU A 152 -8.98 -5.33 11.42
C LEU A 152 -10.23 -6.22 11.51
N ARG A 153 -10.40 -7.12 10.52
CA ARG A 153 -11.54 -8.05 10.51
C ARG A 153 -11.51 -9.01 11.69
N HIS A 154 -10.33 -9.55 12.02
CA HIS A 154 -10.12 -10.45 13.16
C HIS A 154 -10.44 -9.75 14.50
N ASN A 155 -10.18 -8.45 14.60
CA ASN A 155 -10.48 -7.64 15.78
C ASN A 155 -11.92 -7.08 15.80
N GLY A 156 -12.81 -7.60 14.97
CA GLY A 156 -14.23 -7.30 15.02
C GLY A 156 -14.68 -6.05 14.30
N VAL A 157 -13.82 -5.41 13.51
CA VAL A 157 -14.23 -4.30 12.63
C VAL A 157 -15.19 -4.84 11.56
N GLU A 158 -16.35 -4.19 11.40
CA GLU A 158 -17.40 -4.61 10.45
C GLU A 158 -17.03 -4.21 9.01
N ILE A 159 -16.08 -4.93 8.46
CA ILE A 159 -15.62 -4.84 7.06
C ILE A 159 -15.83 -6.17 6.34
N GLY A 160 -15.97 -6.13 5.02
CA GLY A 160 -16.13 -7.31 4.18
C GLY A 160 -15.34 -7.19 2.88
N LYS A 161 -15.34 -8.25 2.08
CA LYS A 161 -14.64 -8.28 0.78
C LYS A 161 -14.99 -7.09 -0.13
N ARG A 162 -16.23 -6.57 -0.03
CA ARG A 162 -16.66 -5.41 -0.82
C ARG A 162 -15.93 -4.12 -0.43
N ASP A 163 -15.59 -3.94 0.84
CA ASP A 163 -14.78 -2.81 1.30
C ASP A 163 -13.37 -2.87 0.74
N TYR A 164 -12.80 -4.08 0.63
CA TYR A 164 -11.47 -4.29 0.05
C TYR A 164 -11.43 -4.07 -1.46
N LEU A 165 -12.40 -4.63 -2.20
CA LEU A 165 -12.45 -4.52 -3.66
C LEU A 165 -12.90 -3.12 -4.12
N GLY A 166 -13.77 -2.48 -3.35
CA GLY A 166 -14.42 -1.24 -3.74
C GLY A 166 -15.37 -1.41 -4.93
N ASN A 167 -15.73 -0.29 -5.51
CA ASN A 167 -16.38 -0.24 -6.82
C ASN A 167 -15.29 -0.01 -7.87
N PRO A 168 -15.19 -0.86 -8.89
CA PRO A 168 -14.18 -0.75 -9.96
C PRO A 168 -14.38 0.49 -10.84
#